data_6a8feff7661f2bdd334d75fac05e25af
#
_entry.id   6a8feff7661f2bdd334d75fac05e25af
#
_cell.length_a   1.000
_cell.length_b   1.000
_cell.length_c   1.000
_cell.angle_alpha   90.00
_cell.angle_beta   90.00
_cell.angle_gamma   90.00
#
_symmetry.space_group_name_H-M   'P 1'
#
loop_
_entity.id
_entity.type
_entity.pdbx_description
1 polymer ?
#
loop_
_entity_poly.entity_id
_entity_poly.type
_entity_poly.pdbx_seq_one_letter_code
_entity_poly.pdbx_strand_id
1 'polypeptide(L)'
;MNRDAHTVQAQEKLSERCSDCATLSYDLHIHSCLSPCGDDDMTPGNIVGMAAIKGLDVIAVTDHNSCKNCPAVMKLAAQYGILVIPGMELTTAEEVHAVCLFPELSAALEFDRFVYEKLIKFPNREDIFGKQQIMNEEDICIGTEPNLLINSTTLSFDELWDI
;
A
#
# COMPACT_ATOMS: atom_id res chain seq x y z
N MET A 1 -4.06 -12.85 19.21
CA MET A 1 -3.71 -11.88 18.14
C MET A 1 -3.43 -10.56 18.83
N ASN A 2 -2.15 -10.19 18.94
CA ASN A 2 -1.77 -8.93 19.57
C ASN A 2 -1.84 -7.86 18.46
N ARG A 3 -2.84 -6.99 18.50
CA ARG A 3 -2.83 -5.77 17.66
C ARG A 3 -1.69 -4.91 18.18
N ASP A 4 -0.86 -4.40 17.26
CA ASP A 4 0.22 -3.50 17.64
C ASP A 4 -0.34 -2.30 18.41
N ALA A 5 0.27 -1.98 19.55
CA ALA A 5 -0.18 -0.91 20.44
C ALA A 5 -0.35 0.43 19.71
N HIS A 6 0.45 0.69 18.69
CA HIS A 6 0.39 1.89 17.86
C HIS A 6 -0.85 1.94 16.95
N THR A 7 -1.26 0.81 16.37
CA THR A 7 -2.48 0.71 15.57
C THR A 7 -3.72 0.92 16.44
N VAL A 8 -3.73 0.39 17.66
CA VAL A 8 -4.79 0.60 18.65
C VAL A 8 -4.89 2.09 19.02
N GLN A 9 -3.77 2.75 19.26
CA GLN A 9 -3.72 4.17 19.63
C GLN A 9 -4.19 5.10 18.51
N ALA A 10 -3.87 4.78 17.24
CA ALA A 10 -4.39 5.51 16.08
C ALA A 10 -5.90 5.32 15.92
N GLN A 11 -6.41 4.10 16.13
CA GLN A 11 -7.84 3.80 16.09
C GLN A 11 -8.61 4.48 17.22
N GLU A 12 -8.06 4.54 18.43
CA GLU A 12 -8.67 5.25 19.57
C GLU A 12 -8.77 6.75 19.30
N LYS A 13 -7.71 7.38 18.79
CA LYS A 13 -7.69 8.80 18.42
C LYS A 13 -8.70 9.13 17.32
N LEU A 14 -8.85 8.24 16.32
CA LEU A 14 -9.88 8.36 15.31
C LEU A 14 -11.30 8.23 15.91
N SER A 15 -11.50 7.28 16.83
CA SER A 15 -12.79 7.07 17.50
C SER A 15 -13.20 8.28 18.33
N GLU A 16 -12.27 8.91 19.05
CA GLU A 16 -12.52 10.15 19.80
C GLU A 16 -12.92 11.30 18.86
N ARG A 17 -12.26 11.45 17.71
CA ARG A 17 -12.61 12.46 16.70
C ARG A 17 -13.97 12.19 16.04
N CYS A 18 -14.32 10.93 15.79
CA CYS A 18 -15.63 10.56 15.25
C CYS A 18 -16.79 10.89 16.21
N SER A 19 -16.57 10.88 17.54
CA SER A 19 -17.62 11.21 18.51
C SER A 19 -18.08 12.68 18.45
N ASP A 20 -17.24 13.58 17.94
CA ASP A 20 -17.48 15.02 17.86
C ASP A 20 -17.95 15.52 16.47
N CYS A 21 -18.42 14.63 15.57
CA CYS A 21 -18.72 14.98 14.17
C CYS A 21 -17.53 15.60 13.42
N ALA A 22 -16.30 15.25 13.77
CA ALA A 22 -15.11 15.72 13.06
C ALA A 22 -15.05 15.09 11.66
N THR A 23 -14.76 15.92 10.67
CA THR A 23 -14.50 15.46 9.29
C THR A 23 -13.14 14.77 9.24
N LEU A 24 -13.08 13.57 8.67
CA LEU A 24 -11.82 12.87 8.40
C LEU A 24 -11.30 13.26 7.01
N SER A 25 -10.00 13.58 6.94
CA SER A 25 -9.30 13.80 5.68
C SER A 25 -8.57 12.52 5.28
N TYR A 26 -8.75 12.06 4.06
CA TYR A 26 -8.16 10.79 3.63
C TYR A 26 -7.66 10.83 2.18
N ASP A 27 -6.70 9.94 1.88
CA ASP A 27 -6.28 9.56 0.54
C ASP A 27 -6.10 8.04 0.51
N LEU A 28 -6.92 7.36 -0.27
CA LEU A 28 -6.98 5.89 -0.31
C LEU A 28 -6.37 5.28 -1.57
N HIS A 29 -5.58 6.07 -2.34
CA HIS A 29 -4.94 5.58 -3.54
C HIS A 29 -3.57 6.25 -3.71
N ILE A 30 -2.54 5.69 -3.08
CA ILE A 30 -1.18 6.21 -3.10
C ILE A 30 -0.23 5.12 -3.59
N HIS A 31 0.60 5.46 -4.59
CA HIS A 31 1.69 4.61 -5.06
C HIS A 31 3.00 5.01 -4.41
N SER A 32 3.76 4.02 -3.97
CA SER A 32 5.12 4.23 -3.47
C SER A 32 6.17 4.05 -4.59
N CYS A 33 7.44 4.20 -4.24
CA CYS A 33 8.58 3.90 -5.13
C CYS A 33 8.68 2.41 -5.54
N LEU A 34 7.75 1.57 -5.09
CA LEU A 34 7.60 0.18 -5.56
C LEU A 34 6.84 0.10 -6.88
N SER A 35 5.92 1.02 -7.12
CA SER A 35 5.13 1.05 -8.36
C SER A 35 5.91 1.66 -9.51
N PRO A 36 5.83 1.11 -10.74
CA PRO A 36 6.48 1.69 -11.92
C PRO A 36 6.01 3.10 -12.28
N CYS A 37 4.84 3.50 -11.83
CA CYS A 37 4.28 4.84 -12.01
C CYS A 37 4.57 5.77 -10.81
N GLY A 38 5.14 5.23 -9.71
CA GLY A 38 5.61 6.01 -8.58
C GLY A 38 6.98 6.63 -8.85
N ASP A 39 7.24 7.79 -8.27
CA ASP A 39 8.58 8.39 -8.29
C ASP A 39 9.50 7.68 -7.28
N ASP A 40 10.80 7.65 -7.54
CA ASP A 40 11.80 7.08 -6.61
C ASP A 40 11.77 7.78 -5.23
N ASP A 41 11.33 9.05 -5.17
CA ASP A 41 11.15 9.82 -3.94
C ASP A 41 9.85 9.48 -3.18
N MET A 42 8.97 8.64 -3.72
CA MET A 42 7.78 8.17 -3.02
C MET A 42 8.11 7.07 -2.00
N THR A 43 9.06 7.37 -1.13
CA THR A 43 9.47 6.48 -0.04
C THR A 43 8.41 6.44 1.07
N PRO A 44 8.39 5.40 1.93
CA PRO A 44 7.51 5.34 3.10
C PRO A 44 7.56 6.61 3.97
N GLY A 45 8.77 7.14 4.23
CA GLY A 45 8.95 8.36 5.03
C GLY A 45 8.37 9.60 4.36
N ASN A 46 8.57 9.76 3.05
CA ASN A 46 8.02 10.88 2.31
C ASN A 46 6.49 10.82 2.20
N ILE A 47 5.91 9.64 1.97
CA ILE A 47 4.46 9.43 1.95
C ILE A 47 3.85 9.85 3.29
N VAL A 48 4.38 9.33 4.40
CA VAL A 48 3.86 9.64 5.74
C VAL A 48 4.11 11.10 6.10
N GLY A 49 5.30 11.64 5.79
CA GLY A 49 5.62 13.06 6.03
C GLY A 49 4.67 14.00 5.29
N MET A 50 4.38 13.72 4.03
CA MET A 50 3.42 14.51 3.23
C MET A 50 1.99 14.35 3.73
N ALA A 51 1.57 13.16 4.12
CA ALA A 51 0.27 12.93 4.74
C ALA A 51 0.09 13.76 6.03
N ALA A 52 1.13 13.79 6.87
CA ALA A 52 1.14 14.62 8.09
C ALA A 52 1.06 16.11 7.78
N ILE A 53 1.84 16.61 6.81
CA ILE A 53 1.82 18.02 6.38
C ILE A 53 0.44 18.42 5.81
N LYS A 54 -0.20 17.51 5.06
CA LYS A 54 -1.55 17.72 4.49
C LYS A 54 -2.66 17.56 5.51
N GLY A 55 -2.37 17.08 6.71
CA GLY A 55 -3.37 16.83 7.74
C GLY A 55 -4.30 15.68 7.40
N LEU A 56 -3.80 14.65 6.70
CA LEU A 56 -4.56 13.45 6.44
C LEU A 56 -4.67 12.60 7.72
N ASP A 57 -5.85 12.09 7.98
CA ASP A 57 -6.13 11.21 9.10
C ASP A 57 -6.00 9.73 8.71
N VAL A 58 -6.31 9.43 7.44
CA VAL A 58 -6.29 8.07 6.89
C VAL A 58 -5.62 8.07 5.52
N ILE A 59 -4.73 7.11 5.29
CA ILE A 59 -4.16 6.87 3.97
C ILE A 59 -4.22 5.38 3.62
N ALA A 60 -4.18 5.06 2.32
CA ALA A 60 -3.91 3.70 1.86
C ALA A 60 -2.78 3.71 0.84
N VAL A 61 -1.81 2.81 1.02
CA VAL A 61 -0.78 2.53 0.01
C VAL A 61 -1.24 1.35 -0.81
N THR A 62 -1.33 1.58 -2.11
CA THR A 62 -1.97 0.68 -3.08
C THR A 62 -1.08 0.50 -4.31
N ASP A 63 0.13 0.02 -4.09
CA ASP A 63 1.06 -0.26 -5.17
C ASP A 63 0.50 -1.29 -6.15
N HIS A 64 0.91 -1.22 -7.41
CA HIS A 64 0.50 -2.18 -8.43
C HIS A 64 0.89 -3.61 -8.04
N ASN A 65 -0.12 -4.48 -7.96
CA ASN A 65 0.01 -5.91 -7.70
C ASN A 65 0.94 -6.28 -6.53
N SER A 66 1.11 -5.37 -5.55
CA SER A 66 1.96 -5.62 -4.38
C SER A 66 1.57 -4.80 -3.15
N CYS A 67 1.79 -5.41 -1.96
CA CYS A 67 1.63 -4.77 -0.65
C CYS A 67 2.97 -4.64 0.09
N LYS A 68 4.12 -4.83 -0.58
CA LYS A 68 5.43 -5.00 0.08
C LYS A 68 5.91 -3.76 0.83
N ASN A 69 5.47 -2.54 0.46
CA ASN A 69 5.80 -1.30 1.18
C ASN A 69 4.78 -0.93 2.27
N CYS A 70 3.62 -1.61 2.33
CA CYS A 70 2.62 -1.39 3.40
C CYS A 70 3.21 -1.51 4.82
N PRO A 71 4.05 -2.53 5.15
CA PRO A 71 4.60 -2.66 6.51
C PRO A 71 5.39 -1.44 6.97
N ALA A 72 6.24 -0.89 6.09
CA ALA A 72 7.07 0.26 6.39
C ALA A 72 6.23 1.52 6.61
N VAL A 73 5.27 1.78 5.71
CA VAL A 73 4.36 2.93 5.81
C VAL A 73 3.51 2.84 7.08
N MET A 74 2.93 1.68 7.39
CA MET A 74 2.11 1.48 8.59
C MET A 74 2.91 1.75 9.87
N LYS A 75 4.14 1.25 9.94
CA LYS A 75 5.01 1.44 11.11
C LYS A 75 5.39 2.90 11.32
N LEU A 76 5.68 3.63 10.25
CA LEU A 76 6.00 5.06 10.31
C LEU A 76 4.77 5.91 10.66
N ALA A 77 3.65 5.69 9.97
CA ALA A 77 2.43 6.49 10.12
C ALA A 77 1.86 6.44 11.55
N ALA A 78 2.05 5.32 12.24
CA ALA A 78 1.64 5.16 13.64
C ALA A 78 2.29 6.21 14.56
N GLN A 79 3.51 6.66 14.28
CA GLN A 79 4.21 7.70 15.05
C GLN A 79 3.57 9.09 14.88
N TYR A 80 2.86 9.31 13.77
CA TYR A 80 2.14 10.56 13.46
C TYR A 80 0.65 10.48 13.81
N GLY A 81 0.17 9.32 14.27
CA GLY A 81 -1.25 9.08 14.55
C GLY A 81 -2.10 9.06 13.28
N ILE A 82 -1.51 8.70 12.14
CA ILE A 82 -2.21 8.51 10.87
C ILE A 82 -2.57 7.02 10.75
N LEU A 83 -3.83 6.74 10.44
CA LEU A 83 -4.28 5.38 10.15
C LEU A 83 -3.88 5.00 8.72
N VAL A 84 -3.24 3.85 8.56
CA VAL A 84 -2.95 3.29 7.24
C VAL A 84 -3.81 2.05 7.01
N ILE A 85 -4.55 2.06 5.91
CA ILE A 85 -5.25 0.89 5.40
C ILE A 85 -4.30 0.21 4.40
N PRO A 86 -3.83 -1.01 4.68
CA PRO A 86 -2.98 -1.72 3.71
C PRO A 86 -3.81 -2.07 2.48
N GLY A 87 -3.24 -1.87 1.30
CA GLY A 87 -3.96 -2.05 0.05
C GLY A 87 -3.07 -2.46 -1.11
N MET A 88 -3.71 -2.69 -2.24
CA MET A 88 -3.09 -3.02 -3.52
C MET A 88 -3.96 -2.47 -4.64
N GLU A 89 -3.36 -1.97 -5.69
CA GLU A 89 -4.03 -1.78 -6.98
C GLU A 89 -3.76 -2.99 -7.87
N LEU A 90 -4.73 -3.91 -7.91
CA LEU A 90 -4.63 -5.13 -8.72
C LEU A 90 -4.94 -4.81 -10.18
N THR A 91 -4.11 -5.31 -11.11
CA THR A 91 -4.39 -5.29 -12.54
C THR A 91 -4.95 -6.64 -12.98
N THR A 92 -6.22 -6.68 -13.37
CA THR A 92 -6.90 -7.92 -13.79
C THR A 92 -6.45 -8.40 -15.17
N ALA A 93 -6.92 -9.58 -15.56
CA ALA A 93 -6.67 -10.15 -16.90
C ALA A 93 -7.26 -9.28 -18.02
N GLU A 94 -8.32 -8.52 -17.72
CA GLU A 94 -8.96 -7.56 -18.64
C GLU A 94 -8.28 -6.18 -18.63
N GLU A 95 -7.15 -6.02 -17.93
CA GLU A 95 -6.45 -4.75 -17.74
C GLU A 95 -7.28 -3.69 -16.98
N VAL A 96 -8.21 -4.14 -16.13
CA VAL A 96 -8.91 -3.27 -15.18
C VAL A 96 -8.08 -3.13 -13.92
N HIS A 97 -7.92 -1.90 -13.44
CA HIS A 97 -7.25 -1.60 -12.19
C HIS A 97 -8.29 -1.56 -11.06
N ALA A 98 -8.16 -2.46 -10.12
CA ALA A 98 -9.05 -2.59 -8.96
C ALA A 98 -8.30 -2.29 -7.67
N VAL A 99 -8.75 -1.29 -6.92
CA VAL A 99 -8.19 -0.99 -5.59
C VAL A 99 -8.76 -1.97 -4.58
N CYS A 100 -7.90 -2.80 -4.01
CA CYS A 100 -8.19 -3.77 -2.97
C CYS A 100 -7.69 -3.23 -1.63
N LEU A 101 -8.56 -3.07 -0.65
CA LEU A 101 -8.23 -2.59 0.70
C LEU A 101 -8.46 -3.71 1.72
N PHE A 102 -7.56 -3.84 2.69
CA PHE A 102 -7.59 -4.94 3.64
C PHE A 102 -7.76 -4.44 5.07
N PRO A 103 -8.47 -5.20 5.92
CA PRO A 103 -8.69 -4.82 7.32
C PRO A 103 -7.43 -4.89 8.17
N GLU A 104 -6.44 -5.69 7.76
CA GLU A 104 -5.18 -5.87 8.49
C GLU A 104 -4.03 -6.26 7.56
N LEU A 105 -2.81 -5.97 7.99
CA LEU A 105 -1.59 -6.21 7.21
C LEU A 105 -1.39 -7.69 6.85
N SER A 106 -1.74 -8.62 7.73
CA SER A 106 -1.61 -10.06 7.49
C SER A 106 -2.43 -10.50 6.27
N ALA A 107 -3.67 -10.00 6.15
CA ALA A 107 -4.52 -10.28 5.00
C ALA A 107 -3.95 -9.69 3.70
N ALA A 108 -3.45 -8.45 3.76
CA ALA A 108 -2.81 -7.81 2.61
C ALA A 108 -1.58 -8.60 2.11
N LEU A 109 -0.72 -9.04 3.04
CA LEU A 109 0.48 -9.81 2.68
C LEU A 109 0.18 -11.24 2.23
N GLU A 110 -0.92 -11.83 2.68
CA GLU A 110 -1.40 -13.12 2.15
C GLU A 110 -1.91 -12.97 0.73
N PHE A 111 -2.70 -11.92 0.48
CA PHE A 111 -3.18 -11.57 -0.84
C PHE A 111 -2.04 -11.19 -1.80
N ASP A 112 -1.03 -10.44 -1.34
CA ASP A 112 0.20 -10.12 -2.12
C ASP A 112 0.86 -11.39 -2.67
N ARG A 113 1.04 -12.42 -1.83
CA ARG A 113 1.63 -13.70 -2.26
C ARG A 113 0.76 -14.40 -3.30
N PHE A 114 -0.55 -14.43 -3.08
CA PHE A 114 -1.52 -15.01 -4.01
C PHE A 114 -1.50 -14.29 -5.37
N VAL A 115 -1.54 -12.97 -5.37
CA VAL A 115 -1.51 -12.14 -6.59
C VAL A 115 -0.18 -12.32 -7.33
N TYR A 116 0.94 -12.38 -6.60
CA TYR A 116 2.26 -12.57 -7.21
C TYR A 116 2.40 -13.91 -7.97
N GLU A 117 1.69 -14.96 -7.53
CA GLU A 117 1.62 -16.23 -8.26
C GLU A 117 0.80 -16.11 -9.55
N LYS A 118 -0.16 -15.19 -9.60
CA LYS A 118 -1.04 -14.94 -10.75
C LYS A 118 -0.49 -13.87 -11.70
N LEU A 119 0.52 -13.12 -11.29
CA LEU A 119 1.14 -12.08 -12.11
C LEU A 119 1.72 -12.71 -13.39
N ILE A 120 1.40 -12.12 -14.54
CA ILE A 120 2.05 -12.45 -15.82
C ILE A 120 3.46 -11.87 -15.75
N LYS A 121 4.43 -12.73 -15.42
CA LYS A 121 5.79 -12.32 -15.11
C LYS A 121 6.53 -11.85 -16.36
N PHE A 122 6.91 -10.59 -16.33
CA PHE A 122 7.72 -9.94 -17.33
C PHE A 122 8.88 -9.24 -16.63
N PRO A 123 10.15 -9.46 -17.02
CA PRO A 123 11.28 -8.81 -16.36
C PRO A 123 11.16 -7.29 -16.36
N ASN A 124 11.38 -6.67 -15.21
CA ASN A 124 11.38 -5.23 -15.11
C ASN A 124 12.52 -4.63 -15.93
N ARG A 125 12.26 -3.54 -16.62
CA ARG A 125 13.26 -2.71 -17.29
C ARG A 125 13.43 -1.41 -16.51
N GLU A 126 14.44 -1.40 -15.63
CA GLU A 126 14.74 -0.26 -14.76
C GLU A 126 14.99 1.04 -15.52
N ASP A 127 15.52 0.94 -16.75
CA ASP A 127 15.76 2.08 -17.65
C ASP A 127 14.46 2.73 -18.17
N ILE A 128 13.32 2.03 -18.06
CA ILE A 128 11.99 2.51 -18.49
C ILE A 128 11.04 2.72 -17.32
N PHE A 129 10.99 1.76 -16.40
CA PHE A 129 9.96 1.64 -15.37
C PHE A 129 10.47 1.93 -13.94
N GLY A 130 11.74 2.34 -13.80
CA GLY A 130 12.33 2.52 -12.46
C GLY A 130 12.64 1.20 -11.75
N LYS A 131 13.11 1.32 -10.51
CA LYS A 131 13.69 0.18 -9.78
C LYS A 131 12.69 -0.69 -9.04
N GLN A 132 11.46 -0.24 -8.84
CA GLN A 132 10.44 -0.94 -8.04
C GLN A 132 11.01 -1.32 -6.65
N GLN A 133 11.32 -0.31 -5.84
CA GLN A 133 12.08 -0.47 -4.60
C GLN A 133 11.19 -0.92 -3.45
N ILE A 134 11.66 -1.93 -2.72
CA ILE A 134 11.09 -2.38 -1.46
C ILE A 134 11.86 -1.70 -0.33
N MET A 135 11.18 -0.94 0.49
CA MET A 135 11.78 -0.09 1.53
C MET A 135 11.46 -0.59 2.93
N ASN A 136 12.35 -0.29 3.86
CA ASN A 136 12.04 -0.40 5.28
C ASN A 136 11.58 0.95 5.86
N GLU A 137 11.31 0.99 7.16
CA GLU A 137 10.84 2.17 7.88
C GLU A 137 11.88 3.29 8.06
N GLU A 138 13.14 3.03 7.76
CA GLU A 138 14.21 4.04 7.72
C GLU A 138 14.47 4.57 6.30
N ASP A 139 13.58 4.29 5.34
CA ASP A 139 13.75 4.59 3.92
C ASP A 139 15.03 3.97 3.30
N ILE A 140 15.43 2.82 3.83
CA ILE A 140 16.53 2.04 3.25
C ILE A 140 15.93 1.01 2.29
N CYS A 141 16.43 1.00 1.06
CA CYS A 141 16.05 -0.03 0.08
C CYS A 141 16.59 -1.39 0.54
N ILE A 142 15.68 -2.33 0.83
CA ILE A 142 16.00 -3.69 1.29
C ILE A 142 15.86 -4.73 0.18
N GLY A 143 15.37 -4.32 -0.98
CA GLY A 143 15.23 -5.17 -2.16
C GLY A 143 14.55 -4.45 -3.31
N THR A 144 14.49 -5.09 -4.45
CA THR A 144 13.76 -4.62 -5.64
C THR A 144 12.91 -5.74 -6.20
N GLU A 145 11.80 -5.39 -6.84
CA GLU A 145 10.94 -6.36 -7.51
C GLU A 145 11.46 -6.62 -8.95
N PRO A 146 11.86 -7.85 -9.28
CA PRO A 146 12.46 -8.16 -10.58
C PRO A 146 11.44 -8.27 -11.71
N ASN A 147 10.16 -8.45 -11.40
CA ASN A 147 9.09 -8.50 -12.39
C ASN A 147 8.34 -7.19 -12.44
N LEU A 148 7.89 -6.80 -13.64
CA LEU A 148 7.12 -5.58 -13.84
C LEU A 148 5.75 -5.69 -13.16
N LEU A 149 5.57 -4.95 -12.07
CA LEU A 149 4.38 -5.05 -11.21
C LEU A 149 3.11 -4.52 -11.88
N ILE A 150 3.19 -3.51 -12.74
CA ILE A 150 2.02 -2.96 -13.42
C ILE A 150 1.42 -3.90 -14.47
N ASN A 151 2.10 -5.01 -14.78
CA ASN A 151 1.60 -5.97 -15.75
C ASN A 151 0.33 -6.67 -15.26
N SER A 152 -0.48 -7.18 -16.19
CA SER A 152 -1.72 -7.88 -15.85
C SER A 152 -1.46 -9.16 -15.06
N THR A 153 -2.42 -9.52 -14.25
CA THR A 153 -2.52 -10.86 -13.65
C THR A 153 -3.36 -11.78 -14.55
N THR A 154 -3.43 -13.05 -14.19
CA THR A 154 -4.35 -14.01 -14.80
C THR A 154 -5.72 -14.02 -14.13
N LEU A 155 -5.94 -13.19 -13.10
CA LEU A 155 -7.22 -13.06 -12.40
C LEU A 155 -8.18 -12.18 -13.19
N SER A 156 -9.37 -12.67 -13.47
CA SER A 156 -10.44 -11.86 -14.04
C SER A 156 -11.08 -10.96 -12.98
N PHE A 157 -11.72 -9.89 -13.43
CA PHE A 157 -12.44 -8.98 -12.53
C PHE A 157 -13.56 -9.70 -11.76
N ASP A 158 -14.23 -10.66 -12.39
CA ASP A 158 -15.31 -11.44 -11.76
C ASP A 158 -14.78 -12.34 -10.65
N GLU A 159 -13.58 -12.93 -10.79
CA GLU A 159 -12.97 -13.78 -9.78
C GLU A 159 -12.61 -13.02 -8.48
N LEU A 160 -12.48 -11.69 -8.53
CA LEU A 160 -12.18 -10.88 -7.34
C LEU A 160 -13.29 -10.89 -6.29
N TRP A 161 -14.53 -11.20 -6.68
CA TRP A 161 -15.67 -11.27 -5.76
C TRP A 161 -15.73 -12.58 -4.96
N ASP A 162 -14.96 -13.58 -5.37
CA ASP A 162 -14.94 -14.91 -4.77
C ASP A 162 -13.71 -15.14 -3.86
N ILE A 163 -12.85 -14.14 -3.75
CA ILE A 163 -11.63 -14.14 -2.93
C ILE A 163 -11.84 -13.29 -1.68
#